data_180c1965c17b687798432ad0744d84b3
#
_entry.id   180c1965c17b687798432ad0744d84b3
#
_cell.length_a   1.000
_cell.length_b   1.000
_cell.length_c   1.000
_cell.angle_alpha   90.00
_cell.angle_beta   90.00
_cell.angle_gamma   90.00
#
_symmetry.space_group_name_H-M   'P 1'
#
loop_
_entity.id
_entity.type
_entity.pdbx_description
1 polymer ?
#
loop_
_entity_poly.entity_id
_entity_poly.type
_entity_poly.pdbx_seq_one_letter_code
_entity_poly.pdbx_strand_id
1 'polypeptide(L)'
;MQHENGNRKAMRITGAVAKAADRYAMDVMGLKSLTLMETASSKIAEYVMKHFPLAQKRVDATVTNEVKDALAELVSLGAGVADVNGVRDRQKTAERYQDLKISVLCGVGNNGADGVCASRMLLGEGYQPRVYIVGNLEKASWEFLYQLCHFQQAGGTVKMYRPYVDAANAGEAAVMAVHPDVDTADAGEAAVMAVHPDSGTVADDASPFLTNRLPDDDILIDGIFGIGLHREIAGDYRAFIEEANRRRHGFVLAIDAPSGINTDTGELMGCGIKADVTITFGRNKTGLVCGAGQNFAGRVLVEDIGIPDEAYIEAETHA
;
A
#
# COMPACT_ATOMS: atom_id res chain seq x y z
N MET A 1 -21.74 -12.43 20.17
CA MET A 1 -20.45 -11.94 19.60
C MET A 1 -20.36 -11.95 18.07
N GLN A 2 -20.78 -12.98 17.31
CA GLN A 2 -20.71 -12.94 15.82
C GLN A 2 -21.76 -12.03 15.15
N HIS A 3 -22.93 -11.81 15.75
CA HIS A 3 -23.99 -10.93 15.24
C HIS A 3 -23.73 -9.44 15.47
N GLU A 4 -22.99 -9.06 16.50
CA GLU A 4 -22.63 -7.66 16.77
C GLU A 4 -21.54 -7.17 15.82
N ASN A 5 -20.55 -8.01 15.47
CA ASN A 5 -19.49 -7.65 14.51
C ASN A 5 -20.01 -7.38 13.09
N GLY A 6 -21.11 -8.04 12.66
CA GLY A 6 -21.71 -7.81 11.35
C GLY A 6 -22.37 -6.43 11.22
N ASN A 7 -22.98 -5.94 12.31
CA ASN A 7 -23.67 -4.65 12.31
C ASN A 7 -22.68 -3.46 12.37
N ARG A 8 -21.53 -3.64 13.01
CA ARG A 8 -20.47 -2.62 13.14
C ARG A 8 -19.78 -2.30 11.80
N LYS A 9 -19.52 -3.31 10.96
CA LYS A 9 -18.96 -3.12 9.59
C LYS A 9 -19.92 -2.43 8.63
N ALA A 10 -21.22 -2.46 8.90
CA ALA A 10 -22.24 -1.82 8.08
C ALA A 10 -22.41 -0.32 8.36
N MET A 11 -21.89 0.18 9.49
CA MET A 11 -21.98 1.59 9.86
C MET A 11 -21.02 2.41 9.02
N ARG A 12 -21.55 3.45 8.35
CA ARG A 12 -20.79 4.34 7.48
C ARG A 12 -20.45 5.60 8.25
N ILE A 13 -19.23 6.06 8.09
CA ILE A 13 -18.73 7.27 8.72
C ILE A 13 -18.13 8.22 7.68
N THR A 14 -18.01 9.49 8.01
CA THR A 14 -17.23 10.43 7.22
C THR A 14 -15.73 10.23 7.48
N GLY A 15 -14.88 10.71 6.57
CA GLY A 15 -13.43 10.74 6.80
C GLY A 15 -13.06 11.63 7.99
N ALA A 16 -13.86 12.69 8.25
CA ALA A 16 -13.72 13.54 9.44
C ALA A 16 -13.91 12.75 10.73
N VAL A 17 -14.98 11.93 10.82
CA VAL A 17 -15.22 11.04 11.97
C VAL A 17 -14.13 9.98 12.08
N ALA A 18 -13.71 9.36 10.97
CA ALA A 18 -12.62 8.39 10.98
C ALA A 18 -11.33 9.00 11.56
N LYS A 19 -10.94 10.18 11.08
CA LYS A 19 -9.76 10.92 11.58
C LYS A 19 -9.88 11.32 13.05
N ALA A 20 -11.07 11.70 13.50
CA ALA A 20 -11.31 12.01 14.92
C ALA A 20 -11.22 10.77 15.80
N ALA A 21 -11.74 9.62 15.34
CA ALA A 21 -11.64 8.34 16.05
C ALA A 21 -10.18 7.86 16.15
N ASP A 22 -9.39 7.95 15.07
CA ASP A 22 -7.95 7.64 15.08
C ASP A 22 -7.23 8.50 16.14
N ARG A 23 -7.50 9.82 16.15
CA ARG A 23 -6.89 10.74 17.10
C ARG A 23 -7.29 10.40 18.54
N TYR A 24 -8.57 10.16 18.81
CA TYR A 24 -9.05 9.78 20.14
C TYR A 24 -8.40 8.46 20.61
N ALA A 25 -8.31 7.48 19.73
CA ALA A 25 -7.66 6.21 20.01
C ALA A 25 -6.17 6.38 20.38
N MET A 26 -5.48 7.31 19.71
CA MET A 26 -4.06 7.58 20.01
C MET A 26 -3.89 8.47 21.25
N ASP A 27 -4.58 9.62 21.31
CA ASP A 27 -4.31 10.67 22.31
C ASP A 27 -4.93 10.34 23.68
N VAL A 28 -6.09 9.66 23.67
CA VAL A 28 -6.87 9.37 24.90
C VAL A 28 -6.73 7.93 25.33
N MET A 29 -6.82 6.98 24.39
CA MET A 29 -6.76 5.55 24.72
C MET A 29 -5.33 5.01 24.69
N GLY A 30 -4.33 5.80 24.25
CA GLY A 30 -2.91 5.46 24.26
C GLY A 30 -2.48 4.43 23.22
N LEU A 31 -3.26 4.23 22.15
CA LEU A 31 -2.84 3.38 21.03
C LEU A 31 -1.71 4.05 20.26
N LYS A 32 -0.70 3.28 19.91
CA LYS A 32 0.45 3.82 19.17
C LYS A 32 0.13 3.89 17.67
N SER A 33 0.40 5.03 17.04
CA SER A 33 0.24 5.24 15.58
C SER A 33 0.88 4.12 14.76
N LEU A 34 2.12 3.77 15.06
CA LEU A 34 2.82 2.67 14.35
C LEU A 34 2.11 1.31 14.51
N THR A 35 1.49 1.02 15.66
CA THR A 35 0.77 -0.24 15.85
C THR A 35 -0.47 -0.31 14.97
N LEU A 36 -1.24 0.78 14.90
CA LEU A 36 -2.39 0.87 14.00
C LEU A 36 -1.97 0.74 12.54
N MET A 37 -0.89 1.43 12.15
CA MET A 37 -0.31 1.38 10.81
C MET A 37 0.18 -0.03 10.44
N GLU A 38 0.94 -0.70 11.30
CA GLU A 38 1.39 -2.08 11.07
C GLU A 38 0.19 -3.04 10.88
N THR A 39 -0.86 -2.84 11.68
CA THR A 39 -2.10 -3.64 11.54
C THR A 39 -2.81 -3.36 10.22
N ALA A 40 -2.96 -2.08 9.84
CA ALA A 40 -3.56 -1.68 8.56
C ALA A 40 -2.78 -2.25 7.36
N SER A 41 -1.47 -2.06 7.39
CA SER A 41 -0.56 -2.51 6.33
C SER A 41 -0.53 -4.04 6.20
N SER A 42 -0.65 -4.77 7.31
CA SER A 42 -0.74 -6.23 7.28
C SER A 42 -1.96 -6.71 6.48
N LYS A 43 -3.10 -6.00 6.57
CA LYS A 43 -4.31 -6.35 5.79
C LYS A 43 -4.09 -6.21 4.29
N ILE A 44 -3.31 -5.20 3.86
CA ILE A 44 -2.93 -5.02 2.47
C ILE A 44 -2.01 -6.16 2.01
N ALA A 45 -0.96 -6.45 2.78
CA ALA A 45 -0.02 -7.52 2.46
C ALA A 45 -0.69 -8.90 2.46
N GLU A 46 -1.51 -9.21 3.46
CA GLU A 46 -2.31 -10.45 3.54
C GLU A 46 -3.22 -10.62 2.33
N TYR A 47 -3.89 -9.53 1.88
CA TYR A 47 -4.72 -9.58 0.68
C TYR A 47 -3.92 -9.95 -0.55
N VAL A 48 -2.76 -9.30 -0.78
CA VAL A 48 -1.88 -9.58 -1.91
C VAL A 48 -1.38 -11.03 -1.86
N MET A 49 -0.85 -11.48 -0.73
CA MET A 49 -0.35 -12.85 -0.56
C MET A 49 -1.43 -13.91 -0.79
N LYS A 50 -2.64 -13.65 -0.34
CA LYS A 50 -3.77 -14.57 -0.48
C LYS A 50 -4.26 -14.69 -1.93
N HIS A 51 -4.31 -13.58 -2.68
CA HIS A 51 -4.92 -13.56 -4.01
C HIS A 51 -3.89 -13.67 -5.15
N PHE A 52 -2.63 -13.39 -4.86
CA PHE A 52 -1.50 -13.41 -5.79
C PHE A 52 -0.30 -14.15 -5.18
N PRO A 53 -0.45 -15.42 -4.79
CA PRO A 53 0.61 -16.18 -4.13
C PRO A 53 1.80 -16.34 -5.06
N LEU A 54 3.01 -16.12 -4.55
CA LEU A 54 4.25 -16.46 -5.27
C LEU A 54 4.33 -17.97 -5.51
N ALA A 55 4.92 -18.34 -6.64
CA ALA A 55 5.33 -19.74 -6.84
C ALA A 55 6.32 -20.11 -5.73
N GLN A 56 6.00 -21.13 -4.94
CA GLN A 56 6.99 -21.66 -3.99
C GLN A 56 8.25 -21.99 -4.79
N LYS A 57 9.39 -21.39 -4.42
CA LYS A 57 10.70 -21.84 -4.92
C LYS A 57 10.71 -23.34 -4.76
N ARG A 58 10.95 -24.09 -5.86
CA ARG A 58 11.06 -25.55 -5.83
C ARG A 58 11.97 -25.90 -4.66
N VAL A 59 11.40 -26.50 -3.62
CA VAL A 59 12.15 -27.23 -2.62
C VAL A 59 12.95 -28.24 -3.43
N ASP A 60 14.24 -28.31 -3.16
CA ASP A 60 15.23 -29.09 -3.91
C ASP A 60 14.64 -30.35 -4.54
N ALA A 61 14.96 -30.61 -5.81
CA ALA A 61 14.38 -31.73 -6.59
C ALA A 61 14.55 -33.09 -5.90
N THR A 62 15.51 -33.24 -4.98
CA THR A 62 15.73 -34.37 -4.10
C THR A 62 14.61 -34.59 -3.09
N VAL A 63 14.15 -33.52 -2.43
CA VAL A 63 13.04 -33.60 -1.44
C VAL A 63 11.70 -33.89 -2.12
N THR A 64 11.50 -33.39 -3.36
CA THR A 64 10.29 -33.67 -4.15
C THR A 64 10.16 -35.12 -4.60
N ASN A 65 11.27 -35.83 -4.81
CA ASN A 65 11.21 -37.23 -5.19
C ASN A 65 10.92 -38.13 -3.98
N GLU A 66 11.53 -37.89 -2.84
CA GLU A 66 11.22 -38.60 -1.59
C GLU A 66 9.77 -38.38 -1.13
N VAL A 67 9.23 -37.16 -1.27
CA VAL A 67 7.82 -36.87 -0.96
C VAL A 67 6.88 -37.52 -1.98
N LYS A 68 7.25 -37.58 -3.26
CA LYS A 68 6.47 -38.30 -4.29
C LYS A 68 6.44 -39.80 -4.05
N ASP A 69 7.56 -40.36 -3.67
CA ASP A 69 7.69 -41.81 -3.39
C ASP A 69 6.90 -42.15 -2.10
N ALA A 70 6.98 -41.33 -1.04
CA ALA A 70 6.17 -41.48 0.17
C ALA A 70 4.66 -41.31 -0.09
N LEU A 71 4.26 -40.39 -0.95
CA LEU A 71 2.87 -40.22 -1.39
C LEU A 71 2.38 -41.40 -2.23
N ALA A 72 3.21 -41.91 -3.12
CA ALA A 72 2.88 -43.08 -3.92
C ALA A 72 2.69 -44.33 -3.03
N GLU A 73 3.49 -44.47 -1.99
CA GLU A 73 3.40 -45.54 -1.00
C GLU A 73 2.12 -45.42 -0.15
N LEU A 74 1.76 -44.21 0.31
CA LEU A 74 0.50 -43.92 1.01
C LEU A 74 -0.74 -44.21 0.14
N VAL A 75 -0.68 -43.88 -1.15
CA VAL A 75 -1.77 -44.19 -2.10
C VAL A 75 -1.91 -45.68 -2.30
N SER A 76 -0.79 -46.44 -2.38
CA SER A 76 -0.81 -47.90 -2.48
C SER A 76 -1.38 -48.61 -1.25
N LEU A 77 -1.34 -47.92 -0.09
CA LEU A 77 -1.90 -48.41 1.19
C LEU A 77 -3.39 -48.07 1.35
N GLY A 78 -4.06 -47.50 0.34
CA GLY A 78 -5.50 -47.23 0.36
C GLY A 78 -5.92 -46.03 1.21
N ALA A 79 -4.98 -45.17 1.62
CA ALA A 79 -5.29 -43.89 2.26
C ALA A 79 -5.89 -42.94 1.21
N GLY A 80 -7.17 -42.67 1.29
CA GLY A 80 -7.86 -41.73 0.41
C GLY A 80 -7.26 -40.33 0.50
N VAL A 81 -6.50 -39.94 -0.54
CA VAL A 81 -5.95 -38.59 -0.67
C VAL A 81 -7.08 -37.71 -1.16
N ALA A 82 -7.67 -36.94 -0.24
CA ALA A 82 -8.61 -35.89 -0.58
C ALA A 82 -7.88 -34.79 -1.36
N ASP A 83 -8.41 -34.48 -2.55
CA ASP A 83 -8.15 -33.28 -3.35
C ASP A 83 -6.78 -33.15 -4.05
N VAL A 84 -6.51 -34.05 -5.00
CA VAL A 84 -5.41 -33.89 -5.98
C VAL A 84 -5.66 -32.71 -6.95
N ASN A 85 -6.92 -32.27 -7.11
CA ASN A 85 -7.28 -31.17 -7.99
C ASN A 85 -6.92 -29.80 -7.38
N GLY A 86 -7.05 -29.62 -6.07
CA GLY A 86 -6.63 -28.39 -5.39
C GLY A 86 -5.13 -28.15 -5.41
N VAL A 87 -4.32 -29.21 -5.46
CA VAL A 87 -2.85 -29.10 -5.59
C VAL A 87 -2.47 -28.69 -7.01
N ARG A 88 -3.13 -29.23 -8.04
CA ARG A 88 -2.88 -28.85 -9.44
C ARG A 88 -3.30 -27.43 -9.77
N ASP A 89 -4.41 -26.94 -9.19
CA ASP A 89 -4.85 -25.55 -9.38
C ASP A 89 -3.94 -24.56 -8.66
N ARG A 90 -3.46 -24.89 -7.45
CA ARG A 90 -2.44 -24.11 -6.75
C ARG A 90 -1.12 -24.05 -7.51
N GLN A 91 -0.69 -25.15 -8.13
CA GLN A 91 0.54 -25.22 -8.92
C GLN A 91 0.44 -24.37 -10.18
N LYS A 92 -0.69 -24.41 -10.93
CA LYS A 92 -0.95 -23.55 -12.09
C LYS A 92 -1.03 -22.06 -11.71
N THR A 93 -1.61 -21.74 -10.55
CA THR A 93 -1.70 -20.39 -10.04
C THR A 93 -0.31 -19.88 -9.64
N ALA A 94 0.52 -20.71 -9.01
CA ALA A 94 1.87 -20.37 -8.61
C ALA A 94 2.82 -20.14 -9.80
N GLU A 95 2.70 -20.94 -10.88
CA GLU A 95 3.48 -20.73 -12.12
C GLU A 95 3.15 -19.40 -12.80
N ARG A 96 1.94 -18.87 -12.61
CA ARG A 96 1.46 -17.61 -13.18
C ARG A 96 2.11 -16.36 -12.57
N TYR A 97 2.63 -16.43 -11.35
CA TYR A 97 3.12 -15.29 -10.58
C TYR A 97 4.63 -15.35 -10.27
N GLN A 98 5.43 -16.05 -11.11
CA GLN A 98 6.89 -16.16 -10.91
C GLN A 98 7.62 -14.82 -10.98
N ASP A 99 7.11 -13.87 -11.78
CA ASP A 99 7.71 -12.55 -11.99
C ASP A 99 6.68 -11.43 -11.75
N LEU A 100 5.89 -11.56 -10.66
CA LEU A 100 4.83 -10.61 -10.34
C LEU A 100 5.39 -9.19 -10.14
N LYS A 101 4.94 -8.27 -10.99
CA LYS A 101 5.34 -6.86 -10.93
C LYS A 101 4.34 -6.09 -10.08
N ILE A 102 4.82 -5.57 -8.95
CA ILE A 102 4.03 -4.78 -8.01
C ILE A 102 4.59 -3.38 -7.96
N SER A 103 3.77 -2.39 -8.31
CA SER A 103 4.05 -0.98 -8.06
C SER A 103 3.17 -0.44 -6.95
N VAL A 104 3.78 0.29 -6.02
CA VAL A 104 3.09 0.93 -4.90
C VAL A 104 3.27 2.43 -5.02
N LEU A 105 2.17 3.14 -5.26
CA LEU A 105 2.17 4.59 -5.41
C LEU A 105 1.91 5.23 -4.05
N CYS A 106 2.83 6.07 -3.59
CA CYS A 106 2.78 6.68 -2.28
C CYS A 106 2.81 8.22 -2.35
N GLY A 107 1.87 8.86 -1.67
CA GLY A 107 2.07 10.22 -1.18
C GLY A 107 2.98 10.21 0.04
N VAL A 108 3.35 11.38 0.55
CA VAL A 108 4.25 11.51 1.71
C VAL A 108 3.53 11.56 3.07
N GLY A 109 2.23 11.26 3.10
CA GLY A 109 1.42 11.19 4.32
C GLY A 109 1.21 9.76 4.83
N ASN A 110 0.31 9.59 5.80
CA ASN A 110 0.06 8.31 6.48
C ASN A 110 -0.44 7.22 5.52
N ASN A 111 -1.28 7.55 4.52
CA ASN A 111 -1.71 6.56 3.53
C ASN A 111 -0.54 6.02 2.70
N GLY A 112 0.43 6.90 2.35
CA GLY A 112 1.68 6.48 1.73
C GLY A 112 2.56 5.65 2.67
N ALA A 113 2.57 5.98 3.95
CA ALA A 113 3.27 5.20 4.97
C ALA A 113 2.71 3.78 5.08
N ASP A 114 1.38 3.61 5.03
CA ASP A 114 0.74 2.28 4.96
C ASP A 114 1.20 1.50 3.73
N GLY A 115 1.32 2.17 2.57
CA GLY A 115 1.82 1.57 1.34
C GLY A 115 3.27 1.11 1.44
N VAL A 116 4.16 1.93 2.02
CA VAL A 116 5.57 1.58 2.25
C VAL A 116 5.69 0.45 3.27
N CYS A 117 4.90 0.48 4.36
CA CYS A 117 4.87 -0.56 5.38
C CYS A 117 4.40 -1.90 4.80
N ALA A 118 3.31 -1.91 4.01
CA ALA A 118 2.84 -3.10 3.30
C ALA A 118 3.91 -3.64 2.33
N SER A 119 4.63 -2.74 1.63
CA SER A 119 5.74 -3.11 0.75
C SER A 119 6.87 -3.80 1.53
N ARG A 120 7.20 -3.32 2.72
CA ARG A 120 8.22 -3.94 3.58
C ARG A 120 7.80 -5.35 4.02
N MET A 121 6.52 -5.53 4.38
CA MET A 121 5.97 -6.86 4.73
C MET A 121 6.01 -7.81 3.53
N LEU A 122 5.56 -7.36 2.36
CA LEU A 122 5.62 -8.14 1.12
C LEU A 122 7.06 -8.52 0.73
N LEU A 123 8.03 -7.60 0.92
CA LEU A 123 9.44 -7.87 0.66
C LEU A 123 9.96 -8.99 1.58
N GLY A 124 9.57 -8.99 2.86
CA GLY A 124 9.90 -10.06 3.82
C GLY A 124 9.37 -11.43 3.42
N GLU A 125 8.25 -11.46 2.69
CA GLU A 125 7.62 -12.67 2.15
C GLU A 125 8.12 -13.07 0.74
N GLY A 126 9.14 -12.36 0.24
CA GLY A 126 9.82 -12.68 -1.02
C GLY A 126 9.25 -12.00 -2.27
N TYR A 127 8.23 -11.15 -2.13
CA TYR A 127 7.76 -10.28 -3.22
C TYR A 127 8.79 -9.18 -3.50
N GLN A 128 8.70 -8.56 -4.69
CA GLN A 128 9.61 -7.49 -5.09
C GLN A 128 8.81 -6.20 -5.41
N PRO A 129 8.13 -5.59 -4.42
CA PRO A 129 7.40 -4.37 -4.66
C PRO A 129 8.35 -3.21 -4.95
N ARG A 130 7.94 -2.32 -5.87
CA ARG A 130 8.62 -1.07 -6.17
C ARG A 130 7.77 0.08 -5.67
N VAL A 131 8.32 0.89 -4.78
CA VAL A 131 7.65 2.07 -4.22
C VAL A 131 7.96 3.29 -5.07
N TYR A 132 6.92 3.97 -5.55
CA TYR A 132 6.99 5.23 -6.27
C TYR A 132 6.38 6.33 -5.42
N ILE A 133 7.15 7.37 -5.14
CA ILE A 133 6.78 8.45 -4.22
C ILE A 133 6.55 9.73 -4.98
N VAL A 134 5.46 10.44 -4.68
CA VAL A 134 5.20 11.80 -5.14
C VAL A 134 5.03 12.73 -3.95
N GLY A 135 5.62 13.91 -4.05
CA GLY A 135 5.54 14.97 -3.04
C GLY A 135 6.90 15.39 -2.49
N ASN A 136 6.88 16.34 -1.55
CA ASN A 136 8.08 16.86 -0.91
C ASN A 136 8.34 16.08 0.40
N LEU A 137 9.48 15.39 0.50
CA LEU A 137 9.86 14.61 1.69
C LEU A 137 10.05 15.47 2.95
N GLU A 138 10.37 16.76 2.82
CA GLU A 138 10.43 17.69 3.98
C GLU A 138 9.07 17.90 4.65
N LYS A 139 7.97 17.59 3.92
CA LYS A 139 6.59 17.65 4.42
C LYS A 139 6.01 16.29 4.73
N ALA A 140 6.85 15.26 4.70
CA ALA A 140 6.42 13.90 4.98
C ALA A 140 6.01 13.73 6.45
N SER A 141 5.04 12.82 6.70
CA SER A 141 4.78 12.38 8.06
C SER A 141 5.98 11.60 8.60
N TRP A 142 6.14 11.64 9.91
CA TRP A 142 7.23 10.89 10.50
C TRP A 142 7.06 9.39 10.33
N GLU A 143 5.85 8.91 10.34
CA GLU A 143 5.52 7.51 10.06
C GLU A 143 5.95 7.10 8.65
N PHE A 144 5.75 8.00 7.68
CA PHE A 144 6.20 7.78 6.31
C PHE A 144 7.71 7.63 6.22
N LEU A 145 8.45 8.56 6.83
CA LEU A 145 9.93 8.51 6.84
C LEU A 145 10.45 7.28 7.59
N TYR A 146 9.83 6.93 8.71
CA TYR A 146 10.15 5.74 9.48
C TYR A 146 9.99 4.47 8.63
N GLN A 147 8.85 4.27 8.00
CA GLN A 147 8.60 3.10 7.16
C GLN A 147 9.49 3.08 5.91
N LEU A 148 9.74 4.25 5.30
CA LEU A 148 10.62 4.37 4.15
C LEU A 148 12.05 3.93 4.47
N CYS A 149 12.60 4.38 5.60
CA CYS A 149 13.91 3.98 6.09
C CYS A 149 14.00 2.45 6.26
N HIS A 150 13.04 1.85 6.94
CA HIS A 150 13.03 0.40 7.17
C HIS A 150 12.86 -0.41 5.89
N PHE A 151 12.05 0.07 4.94
CA PHE A 151 11.89 -0.58 3.64
C PHE A 151 13.20 -0.55 2.83
N GLN A 152 13.90 0.59 2.82
CA GLN A 152 15.20 0.72 2.15
C GLN A 152 16.29 -0.14 2.81
N GLN A 153 16.35 -0.18 4.15
CA GLN A 153 17.26 -1.04 4.89
C GLN A 153 17.02 -2.55 4.59
N ALA A 154 15.77 -2.92 4.35
CA ALA A 154 15.42 -4.28 3.92
C ALA A 154 15.76 -4.57 2.44
N GLY A 155 16.34 -3.63 1.71
CA GLY A 155 16.68 -3.77 0.29
C GLY A 155 15.54 -3.40 -0.67
N GLY A 156 14.51 -2.70 -0.20
CA GLY A 156 13.38 -2.27 -0.99
C GLY A 156 13.74 -1.24 -2.06
N THR A 157 13.11 -1.33 -3.23
CA THR A 157 13.33 -0.42 -4.35
C THR A 157 12.40 0.78 -4.27
N VAL A 158 12.98 1.99 -4.24
CA VAL A 158 12.26 3.26 -4.13
C VAL A 158 12.62 4.16 -5.31
N LYS A 159 11.62 4.82 -5.90
CA LYS A 159 11.78 5.88 -6.90
C LYS A 159 10.93 7.10 -6.57
N MET A 160 11.52 8.28 -6.69
CA MET A 160 10.80 9.55 -6.62
C MET A 160 10.24 9.90 -7.99
N TYR A 161 8.94 10.13 -8.07
CA TYR A 161 8.33 10.60 -9.30
C TYR A 161 8.52 12.11 -9.45
N ARG A 162 8.99 12.52 -10.62
CA ARG A 162 9.08 13.91 -11.04
C ARG A 162 8.49 14.01 -12.44
N PRO A 163 7.41 14.78 -12.65
CA PRO A 163 6.91 15.01 -13.99
C PRO A 163 8.00 15.68 -14.83
N TYR A 164 8.02 15.40 -16.12
CA TYR A 164 8.97 16.03 -17.04
C TYR A 164 8.80 17.54 -16.99
N VAL A 165 9.79 18.23 -16.46
CA VAL A 165 9.93 19.68 -16.54
C VAL A 165 11.04 19.93 -17.55
N ASP A 166 10.78 20.73 -18.59
CA ASP A 166 11.82 21.16 -19.54
C ASP A 166 13.09 21.58 -18.77
N ALA A 167 14.24 21.14 -19.24
CA ALA A 167 15.54 21.34 -18.59
C ALA A 167 15.89 22.83 -18.30
N ALA A 168 15.14 23.77 -18.87
CA ALA A 168 15.25 25.21 -18.61
C ALA A 168 14.70 25.63 -17.23
N ASN A 169 13.88 24.79 -16.56
CA ASN A 169 13.23 25.09 -15.27
C ASN A 169 13.54 24.04 -14.18
N ALA A 170 14.50 23.17 -14.39
CA ALA A 170 14.93 22.19 -13.40
C ALA A 170 15.80 22.85 -12.33
N GLY A 171 15.17 23.55 -11.41
CA GLY A 171 15.79 23.91 -10.14
C GLY A 171 16.16 22.63 -9.37
N GLU A 172 17.28 22.68 -8.69
CA GLU A 172 17.96 21.59 -7.97
C GLU A 172 17.01 20.58 -7.31
N ALA A 173 16.92 19.38 -7.87
CA ALA A 173 16.22 18.27 -7.25
C ALA A 173 17.17 17.59 -6.25
N ALA A 174 17.07 17.95 -4.99
CA ALA A 174 17.79 17.27 -3.92
C ALA A 174 17.28 15.83 -3.79
N VAL A 175 18.15 14.85 -4.01
CA VAL A 175 17.90 13.44 -3.70
C VAL A 175 18.31 13.22 -2.24
N MET A 176 17.36 12.88 -1.39
CA MET A 176 17.62 12.61 0.02
C MET A 176 17.84 11.11 0.22
N ALA A 177 19.03 10.72 0.68
CA ALA A 177 19.28 9.40 1.23
C ALA A 177 19.01 9.47 2.74
N VAL A 178 18.19 8.55 3.25
CA VAL A 178 17.98 8.40 4.69
C VAL A 178 19.18 7.63 5.27
N HIS A 179 19.89 8.22 6.22
CA HIS A 179 21.10 7.62 6.81
C HIS A 179 20.72 6.46 7.74
N PRO A 180 21.45 5.31 7.73
CA PRO A 180 21.10 4.12 8.51
C PRO A 180 21.34 4.22 10.02
N ASP A 181 21.92 5.31 10.52
CA ASP A 181 22.35 5.44 11.92
C ASP A 181 21.38 6.23 12.81
N VAL A 182 20.06 6.13 12.57
CA VAL A 182 19.08 6.70 13.48
C VAL A 182 18.86 5.74 14.64
N ASP A 183 19.53 6.02 15.77
CA ASP A 183 19.31 5.31 17.02
C ASP A 183 17.86 5.52 17.49
N THR A 184 17.11 4.44 17.67
CA THR A 184 15.65 4.45 17.89
C THR A 184 15.22 5.00 19.25
N ALA A 185 16.15 5.55 20.04
CA ALA A 185 15.90 6.06 21.39
C ALA A 185 15.53 7.55 21.45
N ASP A 186 15.80 8.34 20.40
CA ASP A 186 15.56 9.79 20.40
C ASP A 186 15.04 10.27 19.03
N ALA A 187 13.73 10.06 18.78
CA ALA A 187 13.06 10.34 17.51
C ALA A 187 12.81 11.86 17.27
N GLY A 188 13.66 12.73 17.73
CA GLY A 188 13.52 14.17 17.61
C GLY A 188 14.15 14.81 16.36
N GLU A 189 15.16 14.20 15.77
CA GLU A 189 15.84 14.76 14.59
C GLU A 189 16.32 13.64 13.64
N ALA A 190 15.47 13.27 12.68
CA ALA A 190 15.91 12.47 11.55
C ALA A 190 16.84 13.35 10.68
N ALA A 191 18.17 13.14 10.78
CA ALA A 191 19.12 13.82 9.91
C ALA A 191 18.98 13.32 8.48
N VAL A 192 18.33 14.11 7.66
CA VAL A 192 18.18 13.87 6.23
C VAL A 192 19.37 14.52 5.54
N MET A 193 20.27 13.70 4.97
CA MET A 193 21.41 14.24 4.19
C MET A 193 20.99 14.45 2.74
N ALA A 194 21.14 15.69 2.27
CA ALA A 194 21.01 16.03 0.86
C ALA A 194 22.24 15.55 0.08
N VAL A 195 22.05 14.72 -0.92
CA VAL A 195 23.08 14.43 -1.92
C VAL A 195 22.85 15.37 -3.09
N HIS A 196 23.78 16.29 -3.32
CA HIS A 196 23.76 17.18 -4.49
C HIS A 196 24.13 16.37 -5.74
N PRO A 197 23.27 16.29 -6.78
CA PRO A 197 23.70 15.76 -8.06
C PRO A 197 24.50 16.83 -8.81
N ASP A 198 25.63 16.43 -9.35
CA ASP A 198 26.39 17.24 -10.30
C ASP A 198 25.49 17.65 -11.49
N SER A 199 25.62 18.91 -11.89
CA SER A 199 24.84 19.54 -12.96
C SER A 199 25.06 18.84 -14.31
N GLY A 200 24.12 17.99 -14.69
CA GLY A 200 24.10 17.35 -15.99
C GLY A 200 22.66 17.02 -16.41
N THR A 201 22.33 17.27 -17.66
CA THR A 201 21.06 16.92 -18.29
C THR A 201 20.75 15.44 -18.09
N VAL A 202 19.72 15.14 -17.29
CA VAL A 202 19.34 13.76 -16.95
C VAL A 202 18.54 13.18 -18.12
N ALA A 203 19.15 12.32 -18.92
CA ALA A 203 18.43 11.39 -19.78
C ALA A 203 17.63 10.40 -18.89
N ASP A 204 16.49 9.93 -19.38
CA ASP A 204 15.44 9.12 -18.71
C ASP A 204 15.90 7.90 -17.90
N ASP A 205 17.21 7.55 -17.93
CA ASP A 205 17.79 6.33 -17.32
C ASP A 205 18.98 6.62 -16.38
N ALA A 206 19.33 7.88 -16.14
CA ALA A 206 20.61 8.24 -15.49
C ALA A 206 20.54 8.27 -13.94
N SER A 207 19.36 8.42 -13.32
CA SER A 207 19.23 8.38 -11.86
C SER A 207 18.49 7.14 -11.42
N PRO A 208 19.11 6.26 -10.59
CA PRO A 208 18.41 5.09 -10.06
C PRO A 208 17.23 5.46 -9.15
N PHE A 209 17.16 6.72 -8.69
CA PHE A 209 16.18 7.19 -7.71
C PHE A 209 15.06 8.07 -8.29
N LEU A 210 15.20 8.61 -9.50
CA LEU A 210 14.20 9.49 -10.12
C LEU A 210 13.51 8.79 -11.29
N THR A 211 12.24 9.11 -11.50
CA THR A 211 11.47 8.65 -12.66
C THR A 211 10.37 9.65 -13.01
N ASN A 212 10.09 9.81 -14.30
CA ASN A 212 8.91 10.51 -14.81
C ASN A 212 7.91 9.54 -15.46
N ARG A 213 8.21 8.24 -15.44
CA ARG A 213 7.39 7.18 -16.03
C ARG A 213 7.13 6.07 -15.01
N LEU A 214 5.92 5.51 -15.08
CA LEU A 214 5.55 4.31 -14.36
C LEU A 214 5.56 3.11 -15.32
N PRO A 215 5.88 1.91 -14.84
CA PRO A 215 5.80 0.69 -15.64
C PRO A 215 4.33 0.24 -15.84
N ASP A 216 4.14 -0.70 -16.75
CA ASP A 216 2.97 -1.57 -16.74
C ASP A 216 3.19 -2.65 -15.67
N ASP A 217 2.18 -2.92 -14.85
CA ASP A 217 2.28 -3.81 -13.69
C ASP A 217 1.19 -4.88 -13.68
N ASP A 218 1.45 -5.96 -12.95
CA ASP A 218 0.43 -6.96 -12.62
C ASP A 218 -0.46 -6.45 -11.48
N ILE A 219 0.13 -5.76 -10.50
CA ILE A 219 -0.57 -5.14 -9.37
C ILE A 219 -0.10 -3.71 -9.18
N LEU A 220 -1.06 -2.79 -9.14
CA LEU A 220 -0.88 -1.43 -8.66
C LEU A 220 -1.49 -1.31 -7.27
N ILE A 221 -0.74 -0.83 -6.29
CA ILE A 221 -1.24 -0.47 -4.96
C ILE A 221 -1.27 1.06 -4.86
N ASP A 222 -2.47 1.61 -4.71
CA ASP A 222 -2.71 3.05 -4.60
C ASP A 222 -2.74 3.48 -3.13
N GLY A 223 -1.67 4.12 -2.68
CA GLY A 223 -1.49 4.71 -1.35
C GLY A 223 -1.18 6.22 -1.41
N ILE A 224 -1.61 6.94 -2.47
CA ILE A 224 -1.29 8.37 -2.59
C ILE A 224 -2.11 9.18 -1.59
N PHE A 225 -3.45 9.03 -1.61
CA PHE A 225 -4.38 9.75 -0.73
C PHE A 225 -5.40 8.79 -0.12
N GLY A 226 -5.66 8.93 1.19
CA GLY A 226 -6.76 8.29 1.91
C GLY A 226 -7.82 9.33 2.33
N ILE A 227 -8.28 9.24 3.59
CA ILE A 227 -9.35 10.10 4.16
C ILE A 227 -9.02 11.60 4.23
N GLY A 228 -7.78 12.01 3.98
CA GLY A 228 -7.35 13.40 4.11
C GLY A 228 -7.59 14.29 2.87
N LEU A 229 -8.21 13.77 1.82
CA LEU A 229 -8.38 14.51 0.57
C LEU A 229 -9.65 15.38 0.57
N HIS A 230 -9.47 16.71 0.72
CA HIS A 230 -10.58 17.69 0.77
C HIS A 230 -10.45 18.81 -0.27
N ARG A 231 -9.49 18.72 -1.19
CA ARG A 231 -9.25 19.72 -2.23
C ARG A 231 -8.92 19.06 -3.56
N GLU A 232 -9.14 19.80 -4.63
CA GLU A 232 -8.82 19.34 -5.99
C GLU A 232 -7.33 19.00 -6.11
N ILE A 233 -7.04 17.89 -6.77
CA ILE A 233 -5.68 17.41 -7.00
C ILE A 233 -5.05 18.20 -8.15
N ALA A 234 -3.87 18.78 -7.91
CA ALA A 234 -3.13 19.59 -8.86
C ALA A 234 -1.63 19.27 -8.83
N GLY A 235 -0.87 19.88 -9.75
CA GLY A 235 0.60 19.79 -9.81
C GLY A 235 1.10 18.36 -10.00
N ASP A 236 2.19 18.03 -9.30
CA ASP A 236 2.88 16.75 -9.41
C ASP A 236 2.00 15.55 -9.07
N TYR A 237 1.10 15.69 -8.08
CA TYR A 237 0.15 14.64 -7.72
C TYR A 237 -0.83 14.33 -8.85
N ARG A 238 -1.32 15.37 -9.55
CA ARG A 238 -2.17 15.19 -10.74
C ARG A 238 -1.41 14.48 -11.85
N ALA A 239 -0.21 14.96 -12.16
CA ALA A 239 0.64 14.35 -13.17
C ALA A 239 0.94 12.87 -12.88
N PHE A 240 1.18 12.54 -11.60
CA PHE A 240 1.44 11.18 -11.15
C PHE A 240 0.24 10.25 -11.33
N ILE A 241 -0.96 10.70 -10.94
CA ILE A 241 -2.22 9.95 -11.12
C ILE A 241 -2.53 9.79 -12.62
N GLU A 242 -2.35 10.83 -13.42
CA GLU A 242 -2.56 10.76 -14.87
C GLU A 242 -1.55 9.84 -15.54
N GLU A 243 -0.29 9.80 -15.07
CA GLU A 243 0.70 8.83 -15.54
C GLU A 243 0.32 7.40 -15.17
N ALA A 244 -0.13 7.15 -13.93
CA ALA A 244 -0.63 5.85 -13.51
C ALA A 244 -1.80 5.39 -14.41
N ASN A 245 -2.77 6.26 -14.67
CA ASN A 245 -3.93 5.95 -15.51
C ASN A 245 -3.57 5.70 -17.00
N ARG A 246 -2.39 6.14 -17.46
CA ARG A 246 -1.89 5.82 -18.81
C ARG A 246 -1.28 4.43 -18.93
N ARG A 247 -0.99 3.78 -17.80
CA ARG A 247 -0.36 2.45 -17.77
C ARG A 247 -1.42 1.35 -17.71
N ARG A 248 -1.00 0.14 -18.08
CA ARG A 248 -1.83 -1.05 -17.94
C ARG A 248 -1.51 -1.73 -16.62
N HIS A 249 -2.52 -1.95 -15.84
CA HIS A 249 -2.44 -2.68 -14.58
C HIS A 249 -3.35 -3.90 -14.67
N GLY A 250 -2.84 -5.05 -14.22
CA GLY A 250 -3.63 -6.27 -14.15
C GLY A 250 -4.69 -6.21 -13.04
N PHE A 251 -4.34 -5.54 -11.93
CA PHE A 251 -5.19 -5.36 -10.76
C PHE A 251 -4.80 -4.09 -10.00
N VAL A 252 -5.79 -3.35 -9.51
CA VAL A 252 -5.60 -2.11 -8.75
C VAL A 252 -6.20 -2.24 -7.36
N LEU A 253 -5.36 -2.12 -6.33
CA LEU A 253 -5.73 -2.16 -4.91
C LEU A 253 -5.56 -0.78 -4.29
N ALA A 254 -6.65 -0.17 -3.79
CA ALA A 254 -6.58 1.10 -3.07
C ALA A 254 -6.49 0.88 -1.56
N ILE A 255 -5.59 1.63 -0.93
CA ILE A 255 -5.41 1.69 0.52
C ILE A 255 -6.34 2.75 1.08
N ASP A 256 -7.23 2.36 1.97
CA ASP A 256 -8.24 3.15 2.68
C ASP A 256 -9.29 3.81 1.77
N ALA A 257 -8.88 4.51 0.72
CA ALA A 257 -9.74 5.08 -0.32
C ALA A 257 -8.99 5.18 -1.65
N PRO A 258 -9.68 5.08 -2.81
CA PRO A 258 -9.05 5.38 -4.09
C PRO A 258 -8.60 6.84 -4.13
N SER A 259 -7.36 7.08 -4.54
CA SER A 259 -6.84 8.43 -4.67
C SER A 259 -7.68 9.23 -5.64
N GLY A 260 -8.12 10.38 -5.19
CA GLY A 260 -9.02 11.26 -5.94
C GLY A 260 -10.45 11.30 -5.44
N ILE A 261 -10.87 10.40 -4.57
CA ILE A 261 -12.23 10.36 -4.02
C ILE A 261 -12.27 11.06 -2.65
N ASN A 262 -13.16 12.03 -2.51
CA ASN A 262 -13.51 12.61 -1.22
C ASN A 262 -14.31 11.57 -0.41
N THR A 263 -13.80 11.16 0.74
CA THR A 263 -14.39 10.10 1.56
C THR A 263 -15.66 10.50 2.30
N ASP A 264 -16.00 11.79 2.33
CA ASP A 264 -17.22 12.31 2.94
C ASP A 264 -18.35 12.38 1.91
N THR A 265 -18.07 12.94 0.72
CA THR A 265 -19.08 13.26 -0.30
C THR A 265 -19.13 12.26 -1.46
N GLY A 266 -18.07 11.50 -1.69
CA GLY A 266 -17.90 10.63 -2.86
C GLY A 266 -17.59 11.40 -4.15
N GLU A 267 -17.28 12.69 -4.07
CA GLU A 267 -16.91 13.50 -5.23
C GLU A 267 -15.50 13.16 -5.72
N LEU A 268 -15.32 13.24 -7.04
CA LEU A 268 -14.00 13.13 -7.66
C LEU A 268 -13.29 14.49 -7.59
N MET A 269 -12.14 14.52 -6.92
CA MET A 269 -11.35 15.72 -6.68
C MET A 269 -10.41 16.03 -7.87
N GLY A 270 -10.98 16.22 -9.05
CA GLY A 270 -10.31 16.56 -10.30
C GLY A 270 -9.79 15.36 -11.10
N CYS A 271 -9.05 14.47 -10.49
CA CYS A 271 -8.61 13.21 -11.10
C CYS A 271 -8.54 12.11 -10.02
N GLY A 272 -8.48 10.84 -10.43
CA GLY A 272 -8.39 9.73 -9.48
C GLY A 272 -7.96 8.42 -10.12
N ILE A 273 -7.66 7.45 -9.28
CA ILE A 273 -7.32 6.07 -9.66
C ILE A 273 -8.53 5.19 -9.40
N LYS A 274 -8.95 4.42 -10.43
CA LYS A 274 -10.05 3.48 -10.27
C LYS A 274 -9.50 2.14 -9.76
N ALA A 275 -9.96 1.73 -8.58
CA ALA A 275 -9.57 0.47 -7.96
C ALA A 275 -10.51 -0.69 -8.35
N ASP A 276 -9.97 -1.90 -8.38
CA ASP A 276 -10.74 -3.15 -8.40
C ASP A 276 -11.21 -3.51 -6.99
N VAL A 277 -10.34 -3.25 -6.01
CA VAL A 277 -10.64 -3.45 -4.59
C VAL A 277 -10.10 -2.27 -3.80
N THR A 278 -10.88 -1.83 -2.81
CA THR A 278 -10.45 -0.89 -1.78
C THR A 278 -10.48 -1.60 -0.43
N ILE A 279 -9.36 -1.62 0.28
CA ILE A 279 -9.30 -2.05 1.67
C ILE A 279 -9.34 -0.81 2.54
N THR A 280 -10.48 -0.60 3.21
CA THR A 280 -10.69 0.54 4.11
C THR A 280 -10.68 0.08 5.57
N PHE A 281 -10.20 0.93 6.46
CA PHE A 281 -9.90 0.54 7.83
C PHE A 281 -10.97 0.99 8.82
N GLY A 282 -11.22 0.15 9.83
CA GLY A 282 -12.13 0.38 10.94
C GLY A 282 -13.60 0.39 10.52
N ARG A 283 -14.04 1.44 9.84
CA ARG A 283 -15.41 1.63 9.36
C ARG A 283 -15.45 1.99 7.88
N ASN A 284 -16.55 1.64 7.19
CA ASN A 284 -16.75 2.04 5.80
C ASN A 284 -16.94 3.57 5.71
N LYS A 285 -16.33 4.22 4.74
CA LYS A 285 -16.47 5.66 4.52
C LYS A 285 -17.66 5.94 3.60
N THR A 286 -18.44 6.96 3.94
CA THR A 286 -19.65 7.34 3.21
C THR A 286 -19.36 7.56 1.72
N GLY A 287 -18.26 8.27 1.42
CA GLY A 287 -17.88 8.62 0.06
C GLY A 287 -17.48 7.43 -0.83
N LEU A 288 -17.17 6.26 -0.26
CA LEU A 288 -16.84 5.06 -1.06
C LEU A 288 -18.07 4.40 -1.70
N VAL A 289 -19.28 4.73 -1.22
CA VAL A 289 -20.51 4.08 -1.63
C VAL A 289 -21.53 5.07 -2.23
N CYS A 290 -21.13 6.30 -2.47
CA CYS A 290 -21.96 7.32 -3.12
C CYS A 290 -21.16 8.11 -4.16
N GLY A 291 -21.84 8.90 -4.97
CA GLY A 291 -21.22 9.76 -5.99
C GLY A 291 -20.31 9.00 -6.95
N ALA A 292 -19.16 9.60 -7.26
CA ALA A 292 -18.12 8.97 -8.07
C ALA A 292 -17.44 7.82 -7.31
N GLY A 293 -17.40 7.88 -5.96
CA GLY A 293 -16.72 6.88 -5.14
C GLY A 293 -17.21 5.45 -5.40
N GLN A 294 -18.52 5.24 -5.57
CA GLN A 294 -19.07 3.91 -5.90
C GLN A 294 -18.53 3.31 -7.21
N ASN A 295 -18.07 4.16 -8.14
CA ASN A 295 -17.51 3.73 -9.42
C ASN A 295 -15.97 3.57 -9.37
N PHE A 296 -15.32 4.22 -8.40
CA PHE A 296 -13.89 4.22 -8.24
C PHE A 296 -13.40 3.20 -7.21
N ALA A 297 -14.20 2.92 -6.17
CA ALA A 297 -13.77 2.07 -5.06
C ALA A 297 -13.73 0.57 -5.38
N GLY A 298 -14.36 0.14 -6.47
CA GLY A 298 -14.48 -1.28 -6.76
C GLY A 298 -15.17 -2.03 -5.62
N ARG A 299 -14.66 -3.21 -5.27
CA ARG A 299 -15.13 -3.96 -4.11
C ARG A 299 -14.51 -3.41 -2.83
N VAL A 300 -15.33 -2.85 -1.95
CA VAL A 300 -14.87 -2.33 -0.65
C VAL A 300 -14.81 -3.45 0.38
N LEU A 301 -13.64 -3.62 0.99
CA LEU A 301 -13.39 -4.51 2.13
C LEU A 301 -13.11 -3.64 3.36
N VAL A 302 -13.86 -3.85 4.44
CA VAL A 302 -13.67 -3.14 5.70
C VAL A 302 -12.88 -4.03 6.65
N GLU A 303 -11.67 -3.60 6.97
CA GLU A 303 -10.77 -4.32 7.87
C GLU A 303 -10.66 -3.65 9.24
N ASP A 304 -10.75 -4.46 10.29
CA ASP A 304 -10.54 -4.01 11.64
C ASP A 304 -9.04 -3.86 11.92
N ILE A 305 -8.64 -2.69 12.41
CA ILE A 305 -7.26 -2.38 12.78
C ILE A 305 -7.07 -2.17 14.28
N GLY A 306 -8.10 -2.49 15.09
CA GLY A 306 -8.01 -2.43 16.54
C GLY A 306 -8.43 -1.10 17.17
N ILE A 307 -9.13 -0.21 16.42
CA ILE A 307 -9.71 1.01 16.99
C ILE A 307 -11.01 0.63 17.73
N PRO A 308 -11.10 0.88 19.05
CA PRO A 308 -12.28 0.55 19.82
C PRO A 308 -13.52 1.33 19.38
N ASP A 309 -14.72 0.74 19.59
CA ASP A 309 -15.99 1.38 19.24
C ASP A 309 -16.21 2.70 19.97
N GLU A 310 -15.71 2.81 21.20
CA GLU A 310 -15.78 4.01 22.01
C GLU A 310 -15.15 5.22 21.29
N ALA A 311 -14.06 5.00 20.55
CA ALA A 311 -13.41 6.07 19.79
C ALA A 311 -14.31 6.62 18.67
N TYR A 312 -15.07 5.75 18.00
CA TYR A 312 -16.02 6.16 16.97
C TYR A 312 -17.25 6.88 17.57
N ILE A 313 -17.78 6.39 18.68
CA ILE A 313 -18.92 7.01 19.39
C ILE A 313 -18.53 8.43 19.83
N GLU A 314 -17.35 8.59 20.41
CA GLU A 314 -16.85 9.89 20.85
C GLU A 314 -16.61 10.85 19.66
N ALA A 315 -16.03 10.33 18.57
CA ALA A 315 -15.80 11.09 17.35
C ALA A 315 -17.10 11.60 16.71
N GLU A 316 -18.17 10.79 16.70
CA GLU A 316 -19.48 11.20 16.17
C GLU A 316 -20.17 12.26 17.04
N THR A 317 -19.93 12.24 18.35
CA THR A 317 -20.54 13.20 19.28
C THR A 317 -19.94 14.61 19.13
N HIS A 318 -18.69 14.71 18.63
CA HIS A 318 -17.92 15.94 18.53
C HIS A 318 -17.63 16.39 17.08
N ALA A 319 -18.13 15.66 16.07
CA ALA A 319 -18.02 15.98 14.65
C ALA A 319 -19.25 16.78 14.17
#